data_ebb2d36c4361d282c6c0299f366571d1
#
_entry.id   ebb2d36c4361d282c6c0299f366571d1
#
_cell.length_a   1.000
_cell.length_b   1.000
_cell.length_c   1.000
_cell.angle_alpha   90.00
_cell.angle_beta   90.00
_cell.angle_gamma   90.00
#
_symmetry.space_group_name_H-M   'P 1'
#
loop_
_entity.id
_entity.type
_entity.pdbx_description
1 polymer ?
#
loop_
_entity_poly.entity_id
_entity_poly.type
_entity_poly.pdbx_seq_one_letter_code
_entity_poly.pdbx_strand_id
1 'polypeptide(L)'
;MAGHMYNGRETELLIPASSLEVLKIAVIFGADAVYIGGEAFGLRAKAKNFSIEDMKEGVKFAHERNVKVYVTANILAHNYDLEGARAYFEELKEVGPDALIISDPGMFTIAKEVLPDTDIHISTQANNTNYMTYNFWWNQGAKRVVSARELSLEEIKEIRAHIPEEMEIETFMHGAMCISYSGRCLLSSFLAGRDANRGAWTHPCRWKYAVVEENRPGQYMPVYENERGTYIFNSKDLCMIEHIPEMVSSGIDSFKIEGRMKTALYVATVARTYRLAIDDFIEDPEKYKARIPFYKSEISKCTYRQYTTGFFFGKPDENTQIYDSNTYIREYTYLGIVGDANEQGLYHIEQRNKFSVGETIEVMKPDGQNIEVTVKRIVDENGKDMESCPHPKQNLYIDLGIQLDKYDILRRQEEETEVNS
;
A
#
# COMPACT_ATOMS: atom_id res chain seq x y z
N MET A 1 17.07 10.91 10.61
CA MET A 1 18.11 10.01 10.07
C MET A 1 18.53 10.63 8.75
N ALA A 2 19.80 10.53 8.37
CA ALA A 2 20.22 10.93 7.01
C ALA A 2 19.45 10.04 6.02
N GLY A 3 18.93 10.60 4.93
CA GLY A 3 18.21 9.85 3.91
C GLY A 3 19.03 8.66 3.42
N HIS A 4 18.36 7.60 3.02
CA HIS A 4 18.98 6.37 2.52
C HIS A 4 19.58 6.65 1.14
N MET A 5 20.85 7.02 1.11
CA MET A 5 21.54 7.45 -0.12
C MET A 5 22.20 6.27 -0.82
N TYR A 6 21.93 6.11 -2.11
CA TYR A 6 22.64 5.19 -2.98
C TYR A 6 23.11 5.94 -4.23
N ASN A 7 24.41 5.88 -4.53
CA ASN A 7 25.03 6.57 -5.67
C ASN A 7 24.66 8.07 -5.79
N GLY A 8 24.53 8.75 -4.63
CA GLY A 8 24.20 10.18 -4.59
C GLY A 8 22.71 10.51 -4.71
N ARG A 9 21.81 9.50 -4.79
CA ARG A 9 20.35 9.66 -4.81
C ARG A 9 19.72 9.18 -3.51
N GLU A 10 18.71 9.90 -3.05
CA GLU A 10 17.87 9.46 -1.94
C GLU A 10 16.97 8.30 -2.41
N THR A 11 16.85 7.28 -1.57
CA THR A 11 15.98 6.11 -1.80
C THR A 11 14.81 6.20 -0.83
N GLU A 12 13.69 6.77 -1.30
CA GLU A 12 12.48 6.96 -0.50
C GLU A 12 11.57 5.73 -0.54
N LEU A 13 11.15 5.22 0.61
CA LEU A 13 10.11 4.20 0.74
C LEU A 13 8.77 4.86 1.05
N LEU A 14 7.85 4.86 0.07
CA LEU A 14 6.55 5.52 0.14
C LEU A 14 5.43 4.53 0.43
N ILE A 15 4.80 4.68 1.59
CA ILE A 15 3.83 3.72 2.15
C ILE A 15 2.41 4.31 2.14
N PRO A 16 1.36 3.50 1.80
CA PRO A 16 -0.04 3.94 1.87
C PRO A 16 -0.58 3.97 3.29
N ALA A 17 -1.52 4.88 3.56
CA ALA A 17 -2.33 4.81 4.78
C ALA A 17 -3.81 5.08 4.49
N SER A 18 -4.68 4.30 5.15
CA SER A 18 -6.15 4.39 5.04
C SER A 18 -6.79 5.13 6.21
N SER A 19 -6.07 5.37 7.28
CA SER A 19 -6.53 6.05 8.50
C SER A 19 -5.34 6.58 9.29
N LEU A 20 -5.60 7.45 10.26
CA LEU A 20 -4.58 8.00 11.15
C LEU A 20 -3.79 6.89 11.88
N GLU A 21 -4.46 5.83 12.34
CA GLU A 21 -3.80 4.64 12.95
C GLU A 21 -2.81 4.00 11.96
N VAL A 22 -3.25 3.75 10.73
CA VAL A 22 -2.40 3.11 9.70
C VAL A 22 -1.25 4.03 9.29
N LEU A 23 -1.46 5.36 9.28
CA LEU A 23 -0.38 6.32 9.07
C LEU A 23 0.69 6.21 10.16
N LYS A 24 0.28 6.20 11.43
CA LYS A 24 1.20 6.05 12.56
C LYS A 24 2.00 4.75 12.46
N ILE A 25 1.33 3.66 12.12
CA ILE A 25 1.98 2.36 11.87
C ILE A 25 2.97 2.44 10.69
N ALA A 26 2.61 3.03 9.57
CA ALA A 26 3.51 3.19 8.42
C ALA A 26 4.80 3.93 8.82
N VAL A 27 4.66 5.05 9.56
CA VAL A 27 5.77 5.85 10.05
C VAL A 27 6.67 5.05 11.00
N ILE A 28 6.10 4.35 11.98
CA ILE A 28 6.84 3.57 12.97
C ILE A 28 7.56 2.36 12.34
N PHE A 29 6.97 1.75 11.31
CA PHE A 29 7.51 0.58 10.65
C PHE A 29 8.42 0.89 9.44
N GLY A 30 8.89 2.13 9.29
CA GLY A 30 10.02 2.47 8.44
C GLY A 30 9.71 3.17 7.13
N ALA A 31 8.54 3.83 7.01
CA ALA A 31 8.27 4.71 5.89
C ALA A 31 9.16 5.96 5.92
N ASP A 32 9.70 6.38 4.76
CA ASP A 32 10.32 7.69 4.56
C ASP A 32 9.25 8.74 4.19
N ALA A 33 8.19 8.28 3.54
CA ALA A 33 7.02 9.09 3.23
C ALA A 33 5.73 8.24 3.29
N VAL A 34 4.60 8.90 3.60
CA VAL A 34 3.28 8.27 3.63
C VAL A 34 2.33 9.01 2.68
N TYR A 35 1.57 8.28 1.85
CA TYR A 35 0.52 8.91 1.05
C TYR A 35 -0.88 8.54 1.56
N ILE A 36 -1.70 9.58 1.67
CA ILE A 36 -3.06 9.51 2.22
C ILE A 36 -4.09 10.09 1.23
N GLY A 37 -5.36 9.93 1.53
CA GLY A 37 -6.43 10.57 0.77
C GLY A 37 -7.47 11.20 1.68
N GLY A 38 -7.89 12.40 1.32
CA GLY A 38 -9.00 13.09 1.96
C GLY A 38 -10.36 12.53 1.54
N GLU A 39 -11.41 13.04 2.16
CA GLU A 39 -12.79 12.69 1.87
C GLU A 39 -13.21 13.06 0.44
N ALA A 40 -12.54 14.04 -0.17
CA ALA A 40 -12.78 14.50 -1.52
C ALA A 40 -11.58 14.24 -2.45
N PHE A 41 -11.84 14.19 -3.77
CA PHE A 41 -10.88 14.16 -4.88
C PHE A 41 -9.87 13.01 -4.91
N GLY A 42 -9.94 12.04 -3.99
CA GLY A 42 -9.08 10.86 -3.98
C GLY A 42 -9.72 9.64 -4.66
N LEU A 43 -8.89 8.78 -5.26
CA LEU A 43 -9.33 7.55 -5.96
C LEU A 43 -9.64 6.38 -5.02
N ARG A 44 -10.31 6.58 -3.91
CA ARG A 44 -10.78 5.50 -3.02
C ARG A 44 -12.00 5.95 -2.23
N ALA A 45 -13.08 6.27 -2.94
CA ALA A 45 -14.32 6.78 -2.34
C ALA A 45 -14.94 5.88 -1.24
N LYS A 46 -14.58 4.58 -1.21
CA LYS A 46 -15.03 3.63 -0.18
C LYS A 46 -14.03 3.40 0.96
N ALA A 47 -12.82 4.00 0.91
CA ALA A 47 -11.89 3.95 2.02
C ALA A 47 -12.41 4.79 3.19
N LYS A 48 -11.99 4.47 4.42
CA LYS A 48 -11.96 5.47 5.46
C LYS A 48 -10.98 6.54 5.00
N ASN A 49 -11.49 7.68 4.57
CA ASN A 49 -10.66 8.81 4.18
C ASN A 49 -10.37 9.67 5.41
N PHE A 50 -9.29 10.43 5.34
CA PHE A 50 -8.90 11.30 6.43
C PHE A 50 -9.79 12.55 6.46
N SER A 51 -10.29 12.91 7.65
CA SER A 51 -10.77 14.27 7.92
C SER A 51 -9.60 15.27 7.91
N ILE A 52 -9.87 16.54 7.82
CA ILE A 52 -8.83 17.59 7.91
C ILE A 52 -8.09 17.51 9.27
N GLU A 53 -8.80 17.22 10.34
CA GLU A 53 -8.24 17.05 11.69
C GLU A 53 -7.31 15.83 11.74
N ASP A 54 -7.72 14.68 11.20
CA ASP A 54 -6.86 13.48 11.10
C ASP A 54 -5.61 13.76 10.26
N MET A 55 -5.74 14.54 9.17
CA MET A 55 -4.60 14.93 8.35
C MET A 55 -3.63 15.81 9.14
N LYS A 56 -4.10 16.83 9.84
CA LYS A 56 -3.28 17.72 10.67
C LYS A 56 -2.51 16.93 11.74
N GLU A 57 -3.20 16.02 12.45
CA GLU A 57 -2.56 15.13 13.43
C GLU A 57 -1.54 14.19 12.76
N GLY A 58 -1.89 13.60 11.63
CA GLY A 58 -1.03 12.69 10.88
C GLY A 58 0.23 13.36 10.36
N VAL A 59 0.12 14.55 9.76
CA VAL A 59 1.26 15.36 9.30
C VAL A 59 2.18 15.72 10.47
N LYS A 60 1.62 16.21 11.57
CA LYS A 60 2.40 16.51 12.78
C LYS A 60 3.16 15.27 13.28
N PHE A 61 2.48 14.14 13.43
CA PHE A 61 3.08 12.89 13.90
C PHE A 61 4.23 12.40 13.00
N ALA A 62 4.05 12.53 11.67
CA ALA A 62 5.04 12.14 10.68
C ALA A 62 6.24 13.09 10.69
N HIS A 63 6.01 14.41 10.68
CA HIS A 63 7.07 15.42 10.68
C HIS A 63 7.93 15.39 11.95
N GLU A 64 7.36 15.10 13.12
CA GLU A 64 8.11 14.87 14.36
C GLU A 64 9.11 13.70 14.26
N ARG A 65 8.97 12.86 13.22
CA ARG A 65 9.81 11.69 12.93
C ARG A 65 10.58 11.79 11.61
N ASN A 66 10.57 12.99 10.98
CA ASN A 66 11.18 13.27 9.68
C ASN A 66 10.61 12.41 8.54
N VAL A 67 9.32 12.09 8.59
CA VAL A 67 8.59 11.38 7.54
C VAL A 67 7.69 12.35 6.81
N LYS A 68 7.74 12.35 5.47
CA LYS A 68 6.92 13.21 4.61
C LYS A 68 5.48 12.67 4.47
N VAL A 69 4.53 13.56 4.19
CA VAL A 69 3.13 13.19 3.95
C VAL A 69 2.63 13.79 2.64
N TYR A 70 2.15 12.92 1.75
CA TYR A 70 1.61 13.30 0.45
C TYR A 70 0.10 13.07 0.38
N VAL A 71 -0.65 14.07 -0.09
CA VAL A 71 -2.11 13.99 -0.19
C VAL A 71 -2.53 13.73 -1.62
N THR A 72 -3.36 12.71 -1.83
CA THR A 72 -3.89 12.38 -3.16
C THR A 72 -5.11 13.22 -3.50
N ALA A 73 -5.06 13.91 -4.65
CA ALA A 73 -6.19 14.59 -5.31
C ALA A 73 -6.19 14.16 -6.79
N ASN A 74 -6.24 12.85 -7.04
CA ASN A 74 -5.88 12.25 -8.31
C ASN A 74 -7.06 11.59 -9.06
N ILE A 75 -8.27 12.08 -8.88
CA ILE A 75 -9.41 11.74 -9.76
C ILE A 75 -9.18 12.35 -11.16
N LEU A 76 -9.88 11.83 -12.16
CA LEU A 76 -10.11 12.54 -13.42
C LEU A 76 -11.32 13.47 -13.20
N ALA A 77 -11.06 14.76 -13.06
CA ALA A 77 -12.05 15.75 -12.66
C ALA A 77 -13.01 16.10 -13.81
N HIS A 78 -14.27 16.30 -13.51
CA HIS A 78 -15.25 16.90 -14.38
C HIS A 78 -15.51 18.36 -13.97
N ASN A 79 -16.14 19.17 -14.82
CA ASN A 79 -16.35 20.59 -14.57
C ASN A 79 -17.01 20.89 -13.20
N TYR A 80 -17.93 20.03 -12.76
CA TYR A 80 -18.59 20.19 -11.46
C TYR A 80 -17.71 19.88 -10.24
N ASP A 81 -16.54 19.26 -10.45
CA ASP A 81 -15.56 19.01 -9.39
C ASP A 81 -14.67 20.24 -9.14
N LEU A 82 -14.47 21.10 -10.16
CA LEU A 82 -13.42 22.12 -10.12
C LEU A 82 -13.70 23.22 -9.08
N GLU A 83 -14.96 23.58 -8.85
CA GLU A 83 -15.33 24.56 -7.82
C GLU A 83 -14.97 24.04 -6.42
N GLY A 84 -15.31 22.77 -6.12
CA GLY A 84 -14.95 22.14 -4.86
C GLY A 84 -13.44 21.92 -4.68
N ALA A 85 -12.71 21.72 -5.78
CA ALA A 85 -11.27 21.51 -5.74
C ALA A 85 -10.51 22.71 -5.16
N ARG A 86 -10.87 23.94 -5.56
CA ARG A 86 -10.24 25.14 -5.02
C ARG A 86 -10.43 25.26 -3.51
N ALA A 87 -11.65 25.09 -3.03
CA ALA A 87 -11.95 25.11 -1.59
C ALA A 87 -11.17 24.04 -0.82
N TYR A 88 -11.10 22.83 -1.35
CA TYR A 88 -10.33 21.74 -0.75
C TYR A 88 -8.83 22.04 -0.68
N PHE A 89 -8.25 22.61 -1.73
CA PHE A 89 -6.83 23.01 -1.71
C PHE A 89 -6.56 24.17 -0.73
N GLU A 90 -7.51 25.08 -0.52
CA GLU A 90 -7.40 26.10 0.53
C GLU A 90 -7.39 25.46 1.95
N GLU A 91 -8.21 24.42 2.18
CA GLU A 91 -8.17 23.67 3.45
C GLU A 91 -6.83 22.95 3.64
N LEU A 92 -6.24 22.39 2.56
CA LEU A 92 -4.95 21.71 2.63
C LEU A 92 -3.76 22.65 2.96
N LYS A 93 -3.88 23.97 2.77
CA LYS A 93 -2.88 24.92 3.28
C LYS A 93 -2.68 24.81 4.79
N GLU A 94 -3.77 24.62 5.51
CA GLU A 94 -3.72 24.49 6.97
C GLU A 94 -3.19 23.14 7.43
N VAL A 95 -3.32 22.09 6.57
CA VAL A 95 -2.78 20.76 6.82
C VAL A 95 -1.26 20.75 6.64
N GLY A 96 -0.74 21.47 5.63
CA GLY A 96 0.67 21.55 5.32
C GLY A 96 1.29 20.24 4.82
N PRO A 97 0.70 19.55 3.83
CA PRO A 97 1.32 18.35 3.25
C PRO A 97 2.60 18.73 2.48
N ASP A 98 3.55 17.80 2.42
CA ASP A 98 4.81 18.01 1.67
C ASP A 98 4.60 18.01 0.16
N ALA A 99 3.60 17.24 -0.34
CA ALA A 99 3.23 17.25 -1.75
C ALA A 99 1.77 16.85 -1.99
N LEU A 100 1.27 17.22 -3.18
CA LEU A 100 0.00 16.75 -3.71
C LEU A 100 0.24 15.74 -4.84
N ILE A 101 -0.52 14.63 -4.85
CA ILE A 101 -0.49 13.64 -5.95
C ILE A 101 -1.69 13.89 -6.85
N ILE A 102 -1.45 14.41 -8.06
CA ILE A 102 -2.48 14.89 -9.01
C ILE A 102 -2.31 14.20 -10.36
N SER A 103 -3.41 13.96 -11.09
CA SER A 103 -3.40 13.38 -12.43
C SER A 103 -4.03 14.28 -13.50
N ASP A 104 -5.00 15.10 -13.10
CA ASP A 104 -5.78 15.94 -13.97
C ASP A 104 -5.10 17.31 -14.17
N PRO A 105 -4.87 17.79 -15.43
CA PRO A 105 -4.23 19.08 -15.68
C PRO A 105 -5.03 20.29 -15.12
N GLY A 106 -6.36 20.20 -15.07
CA GLY A 106 -7.19 21.26 -14.49
C GLY A 106 -6.99 21.35 -12.99
N MET A 107 -6.99 20.21 -12.30
CA MET A 107 -6.66 20.11 -10.86
C MET A 107 -5.23 20.59 -10.58
N PHE A 108 -4.28 20.26 -11.46
CA PHE A 108 -2.90 20.72 -11.36
C PHE A 108 -2.81 22.25 -11.42
N THR A 109 -3.53 22.89 -12.37
CA THR A 109 -3.55 24.35 -12.51
C THR A 109 -4.08 25.02 -11.24
N ILE A 110 -5.22 24.53 -10.71
CA ILE A 110 -5.81 25.07 -9.47
C ILE A 110 -4.85 24.88 -8.28
N ALA A 111 -4.22 23.71 -8.16
CA ALA A 111 -3.25 23.46 -7.09
C ALA A 111 -2.07 24.42 -7.14
N LYS A 112 -1.50 24.69 -8.33
CA LYS A 112 -0.40 25.65 -8.49
C LYS A 112 -0.80 27.08 -8.13
N GLU A 113 -2.06 27.47 -8.36
CA GLU A 113 -2.57 28.78 -7.98
C GLU A 113 -2.78 28.90 -6.45
N VAL A 114 -3.32 27.84 -5.83
CA VAL A 114 -3.72 27.86 -4.41
C VAL A 114 -2.56 27.52 -3.47
N LEU A 115 -1.70 26.58 -3.87
CA LEU A 115 -0.59 26.01 -3.09
C LEU A 115 0.74 26.12 -3.90
N PRO A 116 1.21 27.35 -4.23
CA PRO A 116 2.36 27.54 -5.13
C PRO A 116 3.67 26.94 -4.59
N ASP A 117 3.81 26.83 -3.28
CA ASP A 117 5.03 26.35 -2.60
C ASP A 117 4.96 24.83 -2.26
N THR A 118 3.83 24.17 -2.51
CA THR A 118 3.68 22.73 -2.27
C THR A 118 4.09 21.95 -3.52
N ASP A 119 4.92 20.94 -3.36
CA ASP A 119 5.35 20.09 -4.46
C ASP A 119 4.16 19.34 -5.08
N ILE A 120 4.21 19.14 -6.40
CA ILE A 120 3.21 18.34 -7.12
C ILE A 120 3.88 17.12 -7.72
N HIS A 121 3.35 15.94 -7.37
CA HIS A 121 3.70 14.64 -7.93
C HIS A 121 2.62 14.22 -8.93
N ILE A 122 3.02 13.94 -10.17
CA ILE A 122 2.07 13.51 -11.20
C ILE A 122 1.73 12.03 -11.00
N SER A 123 0.46 11.75 -10.74
CA SER A 123 -0.04 10.40 -10.49
C SER A 123 0.15 9.47 -11.70
N THR A 124 0.32 8.16 -11.43
CA THR A 124 0.27 7.10 -12.45
C THR A 124 -1.02 7.11 -13.29
N GLN A 125 -2.10 7.73 -12.79
CA GLN A 125 -3.37 7.90 -13.51
C GLN A 125 -3.23 8.80 -14.75
N ALA A 126 -2.17 9.60 -14.86
CA ALA A 126 -1.86 10.40 -16.04
C ALA A 126 -1.17 9.58 -17.15
N ASN A 127 -0.82 8.30 -16.91
CA ASN A 127 -0.21 7.37 -17.87
C ASN A 127 1.12 7.88 -18.45
N ASN A 128 2.07 8.15 -17.57
CA ASN A 128 3.39 8.65 -17.94
C ASN A 128 4.28 7.49 -18.38
N THR A 129 4.51 7.35 -19.69
CA THR A 129 5.20 6.18 -20.28
C THR A 129 6.45 6.52 -21.08
N ASN A 130 6.84 7.81 -21.18
CA ASN A 130 8.01 8.23 -21.96
C ASN A 130 8.60 9.54 -21.42
N TYR A 131 9.89 9.76 -21.68
CA TYR A 131 10.63 10.93 -21.17
C TYR A 131 10.08 12.28 -21.65
N MET A 132 9.42 12.35 -22.81
CA MET A 132 8.82 13.62 -23.29
C MET A 132 7.63 14.03 -22.41
N THR A 133 6.85 13.06 -21.91
CA THR A 133 5.77 13.32 -20.94
C THR A 133 6.34 13.81 -19.60
N TYR A 134 7.45 13.24 -19.15
CA TYR A 134 8.13 13.70 -17.92
C TYR A 134 8.65 15.13 -18.09
N ASN A 135 9.34 15.41 -19.18
CA ASN A 135 9.82 16.77 -19.48
C ASN A 135 8.67 17.78 -19.62
N PHE A 136 7.53 17.37 -20.19
CA PHE A 136 6.33 18.21 -20.21
C PHE A 136 5.90 18.62 -18.80
N TRP A 137 5.74 17.65 -17.89
CA TRP A 137 5.32 17.92 -16.52
C TRP A 137 6.36 18.72 -15.73
N TRP A 138 7.65 18.44 -15.95
CA TRP A 138 8.73 19.24 -15.36
C TRP A 138 8.62 20.71 -15.76
N ASN A 139 8.42 20.99 -17.04
CA ASN A 139 8.24 22.34 -17.56
C ASN A 139 6.98 23.04 -17.03
N GLN A 140 5.97 22.28 -16.58
CA GLN A 140 4.81 22.82 -15.88
C GLN A 140 5.10 23.05 -14.38
N GLY A 141 6.24 22.62 -13.84
CA GLY A 141 6.64 22.77 -12.47
C GLY A 141 6.21 21.62 -11.55
N ALA A 142 6.01 20.42 -12.09
CA ALA A 142 5.89 19.20 -11.28
C ALA A 142 7.27 18.76 -10.78
N LYS A 143 7.36 18.34 -9.52
CA LYS A 143 8.60 17.86 -8.90
C LYS A 143 8.89 16.40 -9.23
N ARG A 144 7.85 15.55 -9.27
CA ARG A 144 7.93 14.09 -9.37
C ARG A 144 6.91 13.55 -10.35
N VAL A 145 7.25 12.47 -11.03
CA VAL A 145 6.31 11.71 -11.85
C VAL A 145 6.26 10.26 -11.39
N VAL A 146 5.04 9.77 -11.15
CA VAL A 146 4.78 8.36 -10.89
C VAL A 146 4.68 7.63 -12.21
N SER A 147 5.58 6.71 -12.47
CA SER A 147 5.62 5.89 -13.68
C SER A 147 4.33 5.09 -13.89
N ALA A 148 3.96 4.86 -15.12
CA ALA A 148 3.02 3.81 -15.44
C ALA A 148 3.60 2.44 -15.04
N ARG A 149 2.73 1.50 -14.61
CA ARG A 149 3.15 0.16 -14.14
C ARG A 149 3.55 -0.77 -15.28
N GLU A 150 3.31 -0.35 -16.49
CA GLU A 150 3.54 -1.08 -17.73
C GLU A 150 4.96 -0.85 -18.30
N LEU A 151 5.79 -0.05 -17.62
CA LEU A 151 7.18 0.20 -17.99
C LEU A 151 8.11 -0.90 -17.45
N SER A 152 9.08 -1.28 -18.29
CA SER A 152 10.23 -2.08 -17.88
C SER A 152 11.30 -1.24 -17.18
N LEU A 153 12.22 -1.88 -16.46
CA LEU A 153 13.36 -1.19 -15.84
C LEU A 153 14.26 -0.50 -16.89
N GLU A 154 14.40 -1.07 -18.07
CA GLU A 154 15.19 -0.47 -19.15
C GLU A 154 14.54 0.81 -19.66
N GLU A 155 13.21 0.85 -19.84
CA GLU A 155 12.48 2.05 -20.19
C GLU A 155 12.59 3.14 -19.11
N ILE A 156 12.58 2.75 -17.83
CA ILE A 156 12.77 3.69 -16.71
C ILE A 156 14.18 4.28 -16.71
N LYS A 157 15.21 3.47 -16.96
CA LYS A 157 16.60 3.94 -17.12
C LYS A 157 16.73 4.90 -18.31
N GLU A 158 16.06 4.60 -19.44
CA GLU A 158 16.03 5.48 -20.59
C GLU A 158 15.35 6.81 -20.26
N ILE A 159 14.21 6.79 -19.55
CA ILE A 159 13.55 8.00 -19.06
C ILE A 159 14.51 8.81 -18.19
N ARG A 160 15.16 8.18 -17.20
CA ARG A 160 16.12 8.85 -16.30
C ARG A 160 17.24 9.55 -17.10
N ALA A 161 17.73 8.94 -18.14
CA ALA A 161 18.82 9.47 -18.96
C ALA A 161 18.42 10.72 -19.79
N HIS A 162 17.10 10.98 -19.95
CA HIS A 162 16.58 12.05 -20.82
C HIS A 162 15.78 13.13 -20.08
N ILE A 163 15.77 13.12 -18.75
CA ILE A 163 15.08 14.12 -17.91
C ILE A 163 16.09 14.85 -17.02
N PRO A 164 15.75 16.05 -16.47
CA PRO A 164 16.60 16.75 -15.52
C PRO A 164 16.92 15.89 -14.29
N GLU A 165 18.10 16.07 -13.73
CA GLU A 165 18.55 15.33 -12.56
C GLU A 165 17.70 15.61 -11.33
N GLU A 166 17.20 16.82 -11.20
CA GLU A 166 16.36 17.30 -10.09
C GLU A 166 14.90 16.79 -10.18
N MET A 167 14.49 16.25 -11.31
CA MET A 167 13.19 15.65 -11.49
C MET A 167 13.17 14.24 -10.91
N GLU A 168 12.22 13.97 -10.03
CA GLU A 168 12.12 12.68 -9.36
C GLU A 168 11.25 11.68 -10.11
N ILE A 169 11.67 10.40 -10.09
CA ILE A 169 10.91 9.24 -10.60
C ILE A 169 10.39 8.44 -9.41
N GLU A 170 9.07 8.22 -9.37
CA GLU A 170 8.42 7.31 -8.42
C GLU A 170 7.89 6.09 -9.16
N THR A 171 8.06 4.90 -8.59
CA THR A 171 7.63 3.65 -9.21
C THR A 171 7.01 2.71 -8.19
N PHE A 172 5.92 2.03 -8.55
CA PHE A 172 5.39 0.96 -7.70
C PHE A 172 6.36 -0.21 -7.65
N MET A 173 6.57 -0.77 -6.44
CA MET A 173 7.39 -1.94 -6.24
C MET A 173 6.68 -3.10 -5.55
N HIS A 174 5.46 -2.86 -4.99
CA HIS A 174 4.68 -3.90 -4.33
C HIS A 174 3.19 -3.61 -4.36
N GLY A 175 2.38 -4.68 -4.39
CA GLY A 175 0.93 -4.66 -4.22
C GLY A 175 0.15 -4.96 -5.48
N ALA A 176 -1.14 -4.65 -5.47
CA ALA A 176 -2.07 -5.09 -6.50
C ALA A 176 -1.75 -4.53 -7.88
N MET A 177 -1.72 -5.40 -8.89
CA MET A 177 -1.64 -5.04 -10.31
C MET A 177 -3.04 -4.89 -10.91
N CYS A 178 -3.13 -4.18 -12.03
CA CYS A 178 -4.36 -3.95 -12.80
C CYS A 178 -4.19 -4.48 -14.22
N ILE A 179 -5.28 -4.98 -14.81
CA ILE A 179 -5.32 -5.41 -16.21
C ILE A 179 -5.29 -4.23 -17.20
N SER A 180 -5.75 -3.06 -16.76
CA SER A 180 -5.82 -1.85 -17.60
C SER A 180 -4.79 -0.83 -17.15
N TYR A 181 -4.33 0.01 -18.07
CA TYR A 181 -3.63 1.23 -17.73
C TYR A 181 -4.40 2.03 -16.67
N SER A 182 -3.68 2.62 -15.74
CA SER A 182 -4.29 3.45 -14.70
C SER A 182 -5.08 4.61 -15.30
N GLY A 183 -6.28 4.89 -14.77
CA GLY A 183 -7.16 5.94 -15.29
C GLY A 183 -7.84 5.62 -16.64
N ARG A 184 -7.71 4.40 -17.17
CA ARG A 184 -8.28 4.01 -18.47
C ARG A 184 -9.30 2.88 -18.40
N CYS A 185 -9.63 2.39 -17.18
CA CYS A 185 -10.55 1.29 -17.00
C CYS A 185 -12.01 1.74 -17.00
N LEU A 186 -12.83 1.20 -17.90
CA LEU A 186 -14.26 1.45 -17.98
C LEU A 186 -15.12 0.27 -17.48
N LEU A 187 -14.51 -0.86 -17.08
CA LEU A 187 -15.24 -2.06 -16.69
C LEU A 187 -16.21 -1.82 -15.52
N SER A 188 -15.78 -1.08 -14.49
CA SER A 188 -16.64 -0.77 -13.35
C SER A 188 -17.81 0.13 -13.74
N SER A 189 -17.59 1.10 -14.64
CA SER A 189 -18.66 1.98 -15.16
C SER A 189 -19.65 1.16 -15.98
N PHE A 190 -19.14 0.32 -16.89
CA PHE A 190 -19.97 -0.44 -17.82
C PHE A 190 -20.75 -1.56 -17.14
N LEU A 191 -20.10 -2.37 -16.28
CA LEU A 191 -20.72 -3.56 -15.66
C LEU A 191 -21.43 -3.29 -14.33
N ALA A 192 -21.09 -2.21 -13.63
CA ALA A 192 -21.60 -1.93 -12.29
C ALA A 192 -22.15 -0.51 -12.09
N GLY A 193 -22.18 0.32 -13.12
CA GLY A 193 -22.61 1.72 -13.05
C GLY A 193 -21.75 2.58 -12.10
N ARG A 194 -20.47 2.20 -11.87
CA ARG A 194 -19.54 2.86 -10.94
C ARG A 194 -18.26 3.25 -11.64
N ASP A 195 -17.89 4.52 -11.54
CA ASP A 195 -16.71 5.04 -12.22
C ASP A 195 -15.41 4.73 -11.45
N ALA A 196 -14.60 3.86 -12.03
CA ALA A 196 -13.28 3.51 -11.48
C ALA A 196 -12.33 4.72 -11.45
N ASN A 197 -12.42 5.60 -12.45
CA ASN A 197 -11.54 6.78 -12.58
C ASN A 197 -11.92 7.91 -11.61
N ARG A 198 -13.02 7.73 -10.89
CA ARG A 198 -13.50 8.57 -9.78
C ARG A 198 -13.50 7.84 -8.43
N GLY A 199 -12.73 6.76 -8.31
CA GLY A 199 -12.54 6.04 -7.05
C GLY A 199 -13.57 4.95 -6.72
N ALA A 200 -14.55 4.70 -7.59
CA ALA A 200 -15.62 3.74 -7.32
C ALA A 200 -15.37 2.36 -7.95
N TRP A 201 -14.16 1.84 -7.85
CA TRP A 201 -13.81 0.50 -8.37
C TRP A 201 -14.64 -0.62 -7.72
N THR A 202 -15.19 -1.50 -8.55
CA THR A 202 -15.85 -2.74 -8.13
C THR A 202 -15.07 -3.98 -8.53
N HIS A 203 -13.95 -3.82 -9.21
CA HIS A 203 -13.08 -4.88 -9.72
C HIS A 203 -13.81 -5.97 -10.53
N PRO A 204 -14.61 -5.62 -11.54
CA PRO A 204 -15.35 -6.64 -12.29
C PRO A 204 -14.42 -7.62 -13.03
N CYS A 205 -13.20 -7.18 -13.39
CA CYS A 205 -12.19 -8.05 -13.98
C CYS A 205 -11.84 -9.28 -13.13
N ARG A 206 -12.21 -9.28 -11.84
CA ARG A 206 -11.97 -10.37 -10.88
C ARG A 206 -13.23 -11.16 -10.50
N TRP A 207 -14.36 -10.85 -11.14
CA TRP A 207 -15.59 -11.61 -10.91
C TRP A 207 -15.56 -12.92 -11.67
N LYS A 208 -16.35 -13.88 -11.22
CA LYS A 208 -16.58 -15.12 -11.95
C LYS A 208 -17.51 -14.85 -13.13
N TYR A 209 -17.11 -15.29 -14.30
CA TYR A 209 -17.89 -15.18 -15.52
C TYR A 209 -18.20 -16.56 -16.08
N ALA A 210 -19.26 -16.62 -16.89
CA ALA A 210 -19.58 -17.77 -17.72
C ALA A 210 -19.96 -17.29 -19.12
N VAL A 211 -19.60 -18.04 -20.12
CA VAL A 211 -20.05 -17.82 -21.50
C VAL A 211 -21.36 -18.56 -21.69
N VAL A 212 -22.32 -17.92 -22.35
CA VAL A 212 -23.59 -18.52 -22.75
C VAL A 212 -23.66 -18.48 -24.28
N GLU A 213 -23.84 -19.60 -24.89
CA GLU A 213 -24.11 -19.67 -26.33
C GLU A 213 -25.56 -19.26 -26.61
N GLU A 214 -25.78 -18.36 -27.58
CA GLU A 214 -27.12 -17.81 -27.89
C GLU A 214 -28.17 -18.92 -28.20
N ASN A 215 -27.75 -20.01 -28.88
CA ASN A 215 -28.59 -21.14 -29.23
C ASN A 215 -28.80 -22.16 -28.08
N ARG A 216 -28.16 -21.91 -26.90
CA ARG A 216 -28.25 -22.80 -25.73
C ARG A 216 -28.52 -21.96 -24.46
N PRO A 217 -29.64 -21.22 -24.39
CA PRO A 217 -29.96 -20.38 -23.25
C PRO A 217 -30.08 -21.24 -21.99
N GLY A 218 -29.45 -20.75 -20.89
CA GLY A 218 -29.46 -21.43 -19.59
C GLY A 218 -28.33 -22.46 -19.38
N GLN A 219 -27.50 -22.72 -20.39
CA GLN A 219 -26.28 -23.52 -20.23
C GLN A 219 -25.10 -22.56 -20.01
N TYR A 220 -24.70 -22.40 -18.76
CA TYR A 220 -23.57 -21.56 -18.39
C TYR A 220 -22.27 -22.36 -18.54
N MET A 221 -21.38 -21.90 -19.41
CA MET A 221 -20.05 -22.45 -19.57
C MET A 221 -19.10 -21.57 -18.74
N PRO A 222 -18.54 -22.06 -17.62
CA PRO A 222 -17.61 -21.29 -16.84
C PRO A 222 -16.37 -20.95 -17.66
N VAL A 223 -15.83 -19.73 -17.45
CA VAL A 223 -14.64 -19.26 -18.16
C VAL A 223 -13.46 -19.35 -17.21
N TYR A 224 -12.56 -20.28 -17.48
CA TYR A 224 -11.30 -20.49 -16.77
C TYR A 224 -10.17 -20.46 -17.79
N GLU A 225 -8.95 -20.19 -17.35
CA GLU A 225 -7.76 -20.49 -18.15
C GLU A 225 -6.76 -21.26 -17.29
N ASN A 226 -6.78 -22.53 -17.50
CA ASN A 226 -5.75 -23.50 -17.19
C ASN A 226 -5.68 -24.43 -18.41
N GLU A 227 -5.05 -25.57 -18.35
CA GLU A 227 -5.11 -26.57 -19.45
C GLU A 227 -6.55 -26.91 -19.89
N ARG A 228 -7.59 -26.34 -19.27
CA ARG A 228 -9.02 -26.62 -19.45
C ARG A 228 -9.92 -25.37 -19.60
N GLY A 229 -9.40 -24.11 -19.65
CA GLY A 229 -10.27 -22.94 -19.85
C GLY A 229 -9.76 -21.60 -19.32
N THR A 230 -10.41 -20.49 -19.63
CA THR A 230 -9.94 -19.11 -19.43
C THR A 230 -10.54 -18.40 -18.21
N TYR A 231 -9.70 -17.93 -17.27
CA TYR A 231 -10.04 -16.87 -16.31
C TYR A 231 -9.83 -15.52 -16.96
N ILE A 232 -10.81 -14.61 -16.84
CA ILE A 232 -10.66 -13.28 -17.40
C ILE A 232 -10.03 -12.37 -16.34
N PHE A 233 -8.70 -12.03 -16.48
CA PHE A 233 -8.05 -10.87 -15.88
C PHE A 233 -7.74 -10.89 -14.37
N ASN A 234 -7.37 -11.99 -13.74
CA ASN A 234 -6.97 -12.02 -12.33
C ASN A 234 -5.45 -11.89 -12.14
N SER A 235 -4.93 -10.66 -12.19
CA SER A 235 -3.49 -10.41 -12.07
C SER A 235 -2.94 -10.78 -10.68
N LYS A 236 -1.73 -11.37 -10.65
CA LYS A 236 -0.91 -11.53 -9.45
C LYS A 236 -0.56 -10.18 -8.85
N ASP A 237 -0.15 -10.16 -7.59
CA ASP A 237 0.35 -8.94 -6.94
C ASP A 237 1.82 -8.71 -7.30
N LEU A 238 2.20 -7.45 -7.53
CA LEU A 238 3.60 -7.06 -7.76
C LEU A 238 4.41 -7.29 -6.48
N CYS A 239 5.62 -7.85 -6.60
CA CYS A 239 6.58 -7.93 -5.51
C CYS A 239 8.01 -7.89 -6.04
N MET A 240 8.75 -6.84 -5.69
CA MET A 240 10.14 -6.61 -6.11
C MET A 240 11.14 -6.82 -4.97
N ILE A 241 10.76 -7.55 -3.92
CA ILE A 241 11.60 -7.74 -2.71
C ILE A 241 12.93 -8.47 -3.00
N GLU A 242 12.97 -9.29 -4.04
CA GLU A 242 14.16 -10.02 -4.50
C GLU A 242 15.01 -9.21 -5.49
N HIS A 243 14.56 -7.99 -5.88
CA HIS A 243 15.11 -7.17 -6.95
C HIS A 243 15.44 -5.73 -6.49
N ILE A 244 15.74 -5.55 -5.21
CA ILE A 244 16.16 -4.26 -4.66
C ILE A 244 17.37 -3.66 -5.40
N PRO A 245 18.43 -4.43 -5.72
CA PRO A 245 19.56 -3.90 -6.45
C PRO A 245 19.20 -3.31 -7.82
N GLU A 246 18.36 -4.02 -8.60
CA GLU A 246 17.91 -3.58 -9.92
C GLU A 246 17.03 -2.33 -9.83
N MET A 247 16.14 -2.27 -8.85
CA MET A 247 15.27 -1.12 -8.61
C MET A 247 16.09 0.13 -8.23
N VAL A 248 16.99 0.00 -7.25
CA VAL A 248 17.81 1.12 -6.76
C VAL A 248 18.77 1.61 -7.83
N SER A 249 19.35 0.72 -8.65
CA SER A 249 20.28 1.08 -9.73
C SER A 249 19.59 1.67 -10.98
N SER A 250 18.26 1.62 -11.06
CA SER A 250 17.51 2.15 -12.22
C SER A 250 17.27 3.66 -12.20
N GLY A 251 17.77 4.37 -11.17
CA GLY A 251 17.61 5.82 -11.05
C GLY A 251 16.21 6.24 -10.59
N ILE A 252 15.51 5.37 -9.88
CA ILE A 252 14.23 5.62 -9.22
C ILE A 252 14.52 6.31 -7.88
N ASP A 253 13.80 7.38 -7.57
CA ASP A 253 13.97 8.16 -6.34
C ASP A 253 12.98 7.73 -5.24
N SER A 254 11.81 7.22 -5.61
CA SER A 254 10.76 6.83 -4.65
C SER A 254 10.14 5.47 -5.01
N PHE A 255 10.14 4.56 -4.03
CA PHE A 255 9.59 3.21 -4.11
C PHE A 255 8.22 3.14 -3.45
N LYS A 256 7.18 3.07 -4.27
CA LYS A 256 5.79 3.11 -3.82
C LYS A 256 5.20 1.74 -3.57
N ILE A 257 4.58 1.59 -2.41
CA ILE A 257 3.77 0.42 -2.07
C ILE A 257 2.29 0.72 -2.36
N GLU A 258 1.60 -0.17 -3.10
CA GLU A 258 0.14 -0.11 -3.27
C GLU A 258 -0.54 -0.86 -2.11
N GLY A 259 -1.61 -0.26 -1.59
CA GLY A 259 -2.33 -0.91 -0.50
C GLY A 259 -3.17 0.02 0.36
N ARG A 260 -3.65 1.14 -0.16
CA ARG A 260 -4.44 2.14 0.60
C ARG A 260 -5.71 1.59 1.26
N MET A 261 -6.23 0.42 0.81
CA MET A 261 -7.37 -0.28 1.41
C MET A 261 -6.95 -1.43 2.36
N LYS A 262 -5.67 -1.58 2.61
CA LYS A 262 -5.13 -2.69 3.40
C LYS A 262 -5.11 -2.38 4.90
N THR A 263 -4.98 -3.44 5.72
CA THR A 263 -4.94 -3.36 7.18
C THR A 263 -3.60 -2.83 7.71
N ALA A 264 -3.56 -2.44 8.99
CA ALA A 264 -2.32 -2.06 9.66
C ALA A 264 -1.28 -3.20 9.66
N LEU A 265 -1.69 -4.47 9.79
CA LEU A 265 -0.78 -5.61 9.67
C LEU A 265 -0.10 -5.65 8.30
N TYR A 266 -0.84 -5.47 7.19
CA TYR A 266 -0.26 -5.44 5.87
C TYR A 266 0.75 -4.29 5.73
N VAL A 267 0.35 -3.09 6.14
CA VAL A 267 1.20 -1.90 6.03
C VAL A 267 2.48 -2.07 6.85
N ALA A 268 2.38 -2.51 8.09
CA ALA A 268 3.54 -2.77 8.95
C ALA A 268 4.46 -3.84 8.37
N THR A 269 3.90 -4.98 7.94
CA THR A 269 4.68 -6.10 7.40
C THR A 269 5.44 -5.67 6.14
N VAL A 270 4.76 -5.02 5.20
CA VAL A 270 5.37 -4.61 3.92
C VAL A 270 6.38 -3.48 4.14
N ALA A 271 6.01 -2.43 4.89
CA ALA A 271 6.92 -1.31 5.17
C ALA A 271 8.21 -1.78 5.84
N ARG A 272 8.10 -2.54 6.94
CA ARG A 272 9.26 -3.07 7.66
C ARG A 272 10.14 -3.95 6.79
N THR A 273 9.53 -4.85 6.02
CA THR A 273 10.31 -5.81 5.22
C THR A 273 11.08 -5.10 4.11
N TYR A 274 10.45 -4.17 3.40
CA TYR A 274 11.14 -3.38 2.38
C TYR A 274 12.18 -2.43 2.98
N ARG A 275 11.90 -1.82 4.13
CA ARG A 275 12.88 -0.97 4.82
C ARG A 275 14.14 -1.74 5.17
N LEU A 276 13.98 -2.92 5.80
CA LEU A 276 15.11 -3.79 6.13
C LEU A 276 15.87 -4.24 4.88
N ALA A 277 15.18 -4.59 3.80
CA ALA A 277 15.83 -5.05 2.57
C ALA A 277 16.62 -3.93 1.88
N ILE A 278 16.07 -2.70 1.85
CA ILE A 278 16.74 -1.53 1.27
C ILE A 278 17.97 -1.15 2.12
N ASP A 279 17.82 -1.10 3.44
CA ASP A 279 18.92 -0.76 4.36
C ASP A 279 20.05 -1.77 4.30
N ASP A 280 19.70 -3.06 4.34
CA ASP A 280 20.69 -4.13 4.23
C ASP A 280 21.44 -4.07 2.88
N PHE A 281 20.73 -3.75 1.78
CA PHE A 281 21.38 -3.60 0.47
C PHE A 281 22.32 -2.38 0.41
N ILE A 282 21.90 -1.25 0.99
CA ILE A 282 22.73 -0.03 1.01
C ILE A 282 23.94 -0.22 1.91
N GLU A 283 23.79 -0.90 3.04
CA GLU A 283 24.88 -1.19 3.97
C GLU A 283 25.87 -2.21 3.39
N ASP A 284 25.37 -3.36 2.90
CA ASP A 284 26.14 -4.45 2.33
C ASP A 284 25.27 -5.31 1.38
N PRO A 285 25.51 -5.28 0.05
CA PRO A 285 24.76 -6.09 -0.91
C PRO A 285 24.78 -7.61 -0.62
N GLU A 286 25.86 -8.13 -0.04
CA GLU A 286 25.92 -9.57 0.31
C GLU A 286 25.05 -9.88 1.55
N LYS A 287 24.92 -8.96 2.49
CA LYS A 287 23.99 -9.06 3.62
C LYS A 287 22.53 -9.15 3.12
N TYR A 288 22.14 -8.25 2.20
CA TYR A 288 20.83 -8.31 1.56
C TYR A 288 20.58 -9.65 0.90
N LYS A 289 21.53 -10.11 0.06
CA LYS A 289 21.42 -11.37 -0.68
C LYS A 289 21.27 -12.58 0.23
N ALA A 290 22.04 -12.63 1.32
CA ALA A 290 21.94 -13.70 2.31
C ALA A 290 20.58 -13.72 3.03
N ARG A 291 19.90 -12.58 3.15
CA ARG A 291 18.62 -12.43 3.86
C ARG A 291 17.37 -12.47 2.96
N ILE A 292 17.49 -12.67 1.65
CA ILE A 292 16.35 -12.82 0.75
C ILE A 292 15.31 -13.85 1.25
N PRO A 293 15.69 -15.06 1.73
CA PRO A 293 14.71 -16.01 2.27
C PRO A 293 13.90 -15.44 3.46
N PHE A 294 14.54 -14.66 4.34
CA PHE A 294 13.88 -13.98 5.45
C PHE A 294 12.86 -12.96 4.94
N TYR A 295 13.22 -12.08 3.98
CA TYR A 295 12.29 -11.08 3.45
C TYR A 295 11.08 -11.73 2.76
N LYS A 296 11.30 -12.82 2.02
CA LYS A 296 10.22 -13.59 1.38
C LYS A 296 9.28 -14.20 2.41
N SER A 297 9.81 -14.76 3.47
CA SER A 297 9.01 -15.30 4.57
C SER A 297 8.22 -14.19 5.27
N GLU A 298 8.84 -13.05 5.58
CA GLU A 298 8.14 -11.94 6.25
C GLU A 298 7.04 -11.33 5.39
N ILE A 299 7.29 -11.11 4.08
CA ILE A 299 6.30 -10.48 3.20
C ILE A 299 5.05 -11.35 3.01
N SER A 300 5.13 -12.66 3.21
CA SER A 300 3.99 -13.58 3.14
C SER A 300 3.13 -13.60 4.42
N LYS A 301 3.62 -13.03 5.52
CA LYS A 301 2.89 -12.98 6.81
C LYS A 301 1.76 -11.92 6.85
N CYS A 302 1.32 -11.44 5.71
CA CYS A 302 0.12 -10.61 5.56
C CYS A 302 -0.75 -11.16 4.41
N THR A 303 -1.94 -10.59 4.22
CA THR A 303 -2.84 -11.04 3.16
C THR A 303 -2.34 -10.60 1.78
N TYR A 304 -2.03 -11.55 0.90
CA TYR A 304 -1.50 -11.32 -0.44
C TYR A 304 -2.13 -12.26 -1.47
N ARG A 305 -1.83 -12.02 -2.75
CA ARG A 305 -2.02 -12.98 -3.85
C ARG A 305 -0.65 -13.42 -4.36
N GLN A 306 -0.60 -14.51 -5.11
CA GLN A 306 0.65 -14.94 -5.74
C GLN A 306 1.39 -13.76 -6.35
N TYR A 307 2.72 -13.77 -6.29
CA TYR A 307 3.56 -12.66 -6.69
C TYR A 307 4.06 -12.75 -8.13
N THR A 308 4.32 -11.57 -8.71
CA THR A 308 4.92 -11.37 -10.03
C THR A 308 5.84 -10.14 -10.00
N THR A 309 6.79 -10.08 -10.91
CA THR A 309 7.58 -8.87 -11.18
C THR A 309 6.91 -7.90 -12.16
N GLY A 310 5.66 -8.16 -12.56
CA GLY A 310 4.90 -7.31 -13.48
C GLY A 310 5.61 -7.16 -14.83
N PHE A 311 5.80 -5.92 -15.25
CA PHE A 311 6.44 -5.57 -16.53
C PHE A 311 7.94 -5.28 -16.42
N PHE A 312 8.53 -5.29 -15.22
CA PHE A 312 9.89 -4.81 -15.01
C PHE A 312 10.96 -5.56 -15.79
N PHE A 313 10.80 -6.86 -16.02
CA PHE A 313 11.75 -7.69 -16.78
C PHE A 313 11.22 -8.13 -18.15
N GLY A 314 10.16 -7.51 -18.63
CA GLY A 314 9.58 -7.77 -19.94
C GLY A 314 8.06 -7.79 -19.94
N LYS A 315 7.47 -8.15 -21.07
CA LYS A 315 6.01 -8.25 -21.19
C LYS A 315 5.49 -9.40 -20.32
N PRO A 316 4.43 -9.15 -19.53
CA PRO A 316 3.75 -10.21 -18.81
C PRO A 316 3.24 -11.29 -19.74
N ASP A 317 3.40 -12.53 -19.30
CA ASP A 317 2.88 -13.72 -19.97
C ASP A 317 1.76 -14.36 -19.14
N GLU A 318 1.36 -15.58 -19.51
CA GLU A 318 0.36 -16.38 -18.80
C GLU A 318 0.70 -16.59 -17.32
N ASN A 319 1.98 -16.63 -16.95
CA ASN A 319 2.43 -16.83 -15.57
C ASN A 319 2.18 -15.61 -14.64
N THR A 320 1.79 -14.46 -15.18
CA THR A 320 1.49 -13.26 -14.40
C THR A 320 0.04 -13.16 -13.94
N GLN A 321 -0.79 -14.13 -14.31
CA GLN A 321 -2.19 -14.23 -13.94
C GLN A 321 -2.43 -15.40 -12.96
N ILE A 322 -3.54 -15.37 -12.23
CA ILE A 322 -3.99 -16.44 -11.33
C ILE A 322 -5.15 -17.17 -12.00
N TYR A 323 -5.01 -18.47 -12.23
CA TYR A 323 -5.98 -19.27 -12.95
C TYR A 323 -6.76 -20.25 -12.07
N ASP A 324 -6.28 -20.52 -10.87
CA ASP A 324 -6.80 -21.57 -9.99
C ASP A 324 -7.71 -21.07 -8.88
N SER A 325 -7.53 -19.81 -8.44
CA SER A 325 -8.38 -19.26 -7.38
C SER A 325 -8.50 -17.73 -7.45
N ASN A 326 -9.60 -17.19 -6.94
CA ASN A 326 -9.78 -15.76 -6.67
C ASN A 326 -9.41 -15.39 -5.23
N THR A 327 -8.84 -16.34 -4.48
CA THR A 327 -8.67 -16.21 -3.03
C THR A 327 -7.35 -15.53 -2.70
N TYR A 328 -7.40 -14.61 -1.76
CA TYR A 328 -6.20 -14.12 -1.09
C TYR A 328 -5.61 -15.24 -0.22
N ILE A 329 -4.29 -15.36 -0.25
CA ILE A 329 -3.54 -16.21 0.66
C ILE A 329 -3.43 -15.46 1.99
N ARG A 330 -3.70 -16.15 3.08
CA ARG A 330 -3.62 -15.63 4.44
C ARG A 330 -3.04 -16.70 5.34
N GLU A 331 -1.79 -16.52 5.70
CA GLU A 331 -1.06 -17.43 6.59
C GLU A 331 -1.05 -16.94 8.04
N TYR A 332 -1.33 -15.67 8.25
CA TYR A 332 -1.34 -15.02 9.56
C TYR A 332 -2.61 -14.24 9.83
N THR A 333 -3.11 -14.33 11.05
CA THR A 333 -4.22 -13.53 11.55
C THR A 333 -3.71 -12.32 12.34
N TYR A 334 -4.21 -11.15 11.97
CA TYR A 334 -3.99 -9.91 12.70
C TYR A 334 -4.80 -9.88 14.00
N LEU A 335 -4.13 -9.85 15.16
CA LEU A 335 -4.78 -9.91 16.47
C LEU A 335 -5.02 -8.52 17.08
N GLY A 336 -4.08 -7.58 16.95
CA GLY A 336 -4.23 -6.24 17.47
C GLY A 336 -2.94 -5.40 17.44
N ILE A 337 -3.06 -4.17 17.89
CA ILE A 337 -1.95 -3.22 18.07
C ILE A 337 -1.77 -2.97 19.57
N VAL A 338 -0.52 -2.95 20.01
CA VAL A 338 -0.16 -2.63 21.39
C VAL A 338 -0.27 -1.12 21.63
N GLY A 339 -1.01 -0.74 22.64
CA GLY A 339 -1.15 0.61 23.16
C GLY A 339 -0.26 0.89 24.37
N ASP A 340 -0.69 1.83 25.21
CA ASP A 340 0.03 2.19 26.42
C ASP A 340 -0.19 1.18 27.53
N ALA A 341 0.79 1.00 28.43
CA ALA A 341 0.65 0.20 29.63
C ALA A 341 -0.18 0.95 30.69
N ASN A 342 -1.01 0.20 31.45
CA ASN A 342 -1.70 0.75 32.62
C ASN A 342 -0.80 0.74 33.88
N GLU A 343 -1.30 1.24 34.99
CA GLU A 343 -0.59 1.27 36.28
C GLU A 343 -0.18 -0.10 36.83
N GLN A 344 -0.83 -1.19 36.35
CA GLN A 344 -0.53 -2.55 36.71
C GLN A 344 0.50 -3.21 35.77
N GLY A 345 1.01 -2.48 34.77
CA GLY A 345 1.95 -2.99 33.78
C GLY A 345 1.31 -3.88 32.70
N LEU A 346 -0.01 -3.87 32.56
CA LEU A 346 -0.74 -4.56 31.50
C LEU A 346 -0.84 -3.63 30.29
N TYR A 347 -0.64 -4.14 29.09
CA TYR A 347 -0.68 -3.37 27.85
C TYR A 347 -2.08 -3.33 27.25
N HIS A 348 -2.55 -2.14 26.91
CA HIS A 348 -3.78 -1.97 26.17
C HIS A 348 -3.68 -2.58 24.78
N ILE A 349 -4.73 -3.29 24.33
CA ILE A 349 -4.87 -3.83 22.99
C ILE A 349 -6.25 -3.47 22.43
N GLU A 350 -6.30 -2.86 21.25
CA GLU A 350 -7.53 -2.84 20.46
C GLU A 350 -7.60 -4.13 19.63
N GLN A 351 -8.45 -5.04 20.07
CA GLN A 351 -8.58 -6.37 19.50
C GLN A 351 -9.12 -6.33 18.06
N ARG A 352 -8.54 -7.12 17.16
CA ARG A 352 -8.95 -7.28 15.75
C ARG A 352 -9.54 -8.67 15.46
N ASN A 353 -8.97 -9.71 16.03
CA ASN A 353 -9.47 -11.07 15.94
C ASN A 353 -9.34 -11.77 17.31
N LYS A 354 -10.13 -12.82 17.49
CA LYS A 354 -10.17 -13.60 18.74
C LYS A 354 -8.81 -14.25 19.02
N PHE A 355 -8.39 -14.16 20.28
CA PHE A 355 -7.31 -14.97 20.87
C PHE A 355 -7.65 -15.28 22.33
N SER A 356 -6.94 -16.21 22.95
CA SER A 356 -7.24 -16.76 24.29
C SER A 356 -5.99 -16.84 25.14
N VAL A 357 -6.18 -16.89 26.44
CA VAL A 357 -5.11 -17.21 27.40
C VAL A 357 -4.57 -18.61 27.07
N GLY A 358 -3.24 -18.75 27.10
CA GLY A 358 -2.54 -20.00 26.77
C GLY A 358 -2.21 -20.16 25.27
N GLU A 359 -2.75 -19.32 24.37
CA GLU A 359 -2.36 -19.35 22.96
C GLU A 359 -0.95 -18.79 22.75
N THR A 360 -0.21 -19.39 21.81
CA THR A 360 1.06 -18.83 21.31
C THR A 360 0.78 -17.84 20.18
N ILE A 361 1.32 -16.64 20.32
CA ILE A 361 1.19 -15.55 19.34
C ILE A 361 2.57 -14.96 19.03
N GLU A 362 2.68 -14.23 17.94
CA GLU A 362 3.90 -13.53 17.56
C GLU A 362 3.74 -12.01 17.76
N VAL A 363 4.68 -11.41 18.46
CA VAL A 363 4.84 -9.95 18.57
C VAL A 363 5.80 -9.50 17.49
N MET A 364 5.31 -8.71 16.55
CA MET A 364 6.09 -8.13 15.47
C MET A 364 6.54 -6.72 15.84
N LYS A 365 7.86 -6.54 16.00
CA LYS A 365 8.48 -5.24 16.31
C LYS A 365 8.97 -4.49 15.07
N PRO A 366 9.04 -3.14 15.12
CA PRO A 366 9.52 -2.31 14.00
C PRO A 366 10.97 -2.60 13.60
N ASP A 367 11.82 -3.01 14.55
CA ASP A 367 13.26 -3.25 14.35
C ASP A 367 13.61 -4.57 13.60
N GLY A 368 12.59 -5.33 13.18
CA GLY A 368 12.76 -6.59 12.47
C GLY A 368 12.66 -7.83 13.36
N GLN A 369 12.55 -7.67 14.68
CA GLN A 369 12.37 -8.80 15.59
C GLN A 369 10.93 -9.33 15.53
N ASN A 370 10.79 -10.65 15.61
CA ASN A 370 9.55 -11.37 15.85
C ASN A 370 9.74 -12.20 17.11
N ILE A 371 8.87 -12.04 18.08
CA ILE A 371 8.98 -12.70 19.38
C ILE A 371 7.74 -13.58 19.58
N GLU A 372 7.94 -14.90 19.63
CA GLU A 372 6.89 -15.84 20.02
C GLU A 372 6.67 -15.80 21.52
N VAL A 373 5.41 -15.64 21.92
CA VAL A 373 5.02 -15.57 23.34
C VAL A 373 3.70 -16.26 23.59
N THR A 374 3.51 -16.76 24.80
CA THR A 374 2.21 -17.28 25.24
C THR A 374 1.43 -16.20 25.98
N VAL A 375 0.16 -16.03 25.63
CA VAL A 375 -0.76 -15.09 26.29
C VAL A 375 -0.99 -15.56 27.73
N LYS A 376 -0.48 -14.82 28.73
CA LYS A 376 -0.57 -15.17 30.14
C LYS A 376 -1.87 -14.72 30.77
N ARG A 377 -2.35 -13.53 30.41
CA ARG A 377 -3.53 -12.93 31.02
C ARG A 377 -4.21 -11.97 30.05
N ILE A 378 -5.54 -11.97 30.07
CA ILE A 378 -6.40 -11.03 29.39
C ILE A 378 -7.36 -10.45 30.44
N VAL A 379 -7.53 -9.12 30.46
CA VAL A 379 -8.53 -8.44 31.28
C VAL A 379 -9.35 -7.48 30.47
N ASP A 380 -10.63 -7.31 30.82
CA ASP A 380 -11.49 -6.31 30.20
C ASP A 380 -11.15 -4.87 30.70
N GLU A 381 -11.85 -3.88 30.17
CA GLU A 381 -11.68 -2.47 30.56
C GLU A 381 -11.98 -2.18 32.05
N ASN A 382 -12.71 -3.07 32.73
CA ASN A 382 -13.06 -2.99 34.16
C ASN A 382 -12.07 -3.76 35.06
N GLY A 383 -11.04 -4.38 34.49
CA GLY A 383 -10.03 -5.15 35.18
C GLY A 383 -10.45 -6.60 35.53
N LYS A 384 -11.52 -7.10 34.90
CA LYS A 384 -11.99 -8.47 35.10
C LYS A 384 -11.26 -9.45 34.21
N ASP A 385 -10.75 -10.54 34.77
CA ASP A 385 -10.09 -11.60 34.01
C ASP A 385 -11.01 -12.25 32.98
N MET A 386 -10.46 -12.55 31.82
CA MET A 386 -11.11 -13.19 30.68
C MET A 386 -10.28 -14.37 30.18
N GLU A 387 -10.91 -15.43 29.76
CA GLU A 387 -10.25 -16.59 29.12
C GLU A 387 -9.96 -16.30 27.64
N SER A 388 -10.78 -15.45 27.01
CA SER A 388 -10.60 -15.06 25.58
C SER A 388 -11.25 -13.70 25.29
N CYS A 389 -10.88 -13.09 24.15
CA CYS A 389 -11.45 -11.84 23.65
C CYS A 389 -12.33 -12.11 22.43
N PRO A 390 -13.64 -12.42 22.59
CA PRO A 390 -14.49 -12.88 21.48
C PRO A 390 -15.05 -11.76 20.58
N HIS A 391 -15.06 -10.51 21.05
CA HIS A 391 -15.78 -9.41 20.38
C HIS A 391 -14.82 -8.52 19.57
N PRO A 392 -15.10 -8.27 18.27
CA PRO A 392 -14.29 -7.38 17.46
C PRO A 392 -14.19 -5.96 18.06
N LYS A 393 -12.99 -5.38 18.01
CA LYS A 393 -12.67 -4.05 18.55
C LYS A 393 -12.90 -3.91 20.06
N GLN A 394 -12.81 -4.99 20.80
CA GLN A 394 -12.89 -4.96 22.24
C GLN A 394 -11.64 -4.28 22.81
N ASN A 395 -11.84 -3.31 23.70
CA ASN A 395 -10.77 -2.72 24.49
C ASN A 395 -10.43 -3.67 25.62
N LEU A 396 -9.15 -4.06 25.69
CA LEU A 396 -8.68 -4.98 26.69
C LEU A 396 -7.22 -4.72 27.05
N TYR A 397 -6.78 -5.31 28.14
CA TYR A 397 -5.38 -5.27 28.57
C TYR A 397 -4.83 -6.70 28.64
N ILE A 398 -3.57 -6.87 28.28
CA ILE A 398 -2.90 -8.17 28.28
C ILE A 398 -1.59 -8.16 29.06
N ASP A 399 -1.22 -9.36 29.55
CA ASP A 399 0.14 -9.68 29.97
C ASP A 399 0.68 -10.82 29.09
N LEU A 400 1.80 -10.58 28.44
CA LEU A 400 2.54 -11.55 27.65
C LEU A 400 3.83 -12.01 28.36
N GLY A 401 4.14 -11.45 29.54
CA GLY A 401 5.35 -11.75 30.31
C GLY A 401 6.64 -11.22 29.69
N ILE A 402 6.53 -10.30 28.75
CA ILE A 402 7.65 -9.56 28.14
C ILE A 402 7.31 -8.08 28.09
N GLN A 403 8.32 -7.24 27.91
CA GLN A 403 8.12 -5.84 27.66
C GLN A 403 7.68 -5.62 26.21
N LEU A 404 6.59 -4.89 26.05
CA LEU A 404 6.06 -4.46 24.75
C LEU A 404 6.31 -2.96 24.55
N ASP A 405 6.34 -2.55 23.29
CA ASP A 405 6.38 -1.14 22.92
C ASP A 405 5.05 -0.75 22.26
N LYS A 406 4.69 0.52 22.42
CA LYS A 406 3.52 1.05 21.73
C LYS A 406 3.71 0.92 20.22
N TYR A 407 2.66 0.45 19.54
CA TYR A 407 2.61 0.10 18.13
C TYR A 407 3.21 -1.26 17.75
N ASP A 408 3.74 -2.07 18.67
CA ASP A 408 4.00 -3.48 18.37
C ASP A 408 2.72 -4.13 17.81
N ILE A 409 2.85 -5.02 16.86
CA ILE A 409 1.71 -5.72 16.24
C ILE A 409 1.65 -7.15 16.73
N LEU A 410 0.47 -7.55 17.16
CA LEU A 410 0.18 -8.94 17.53
C LEU A 410 -0.42 -9.68 16.34
N ARG A 411 0.15 -10.83 16.02
CA ARG A 411 -0.32 -11.71 14.94
C ARG A 411 -0.16 -13.18 15.36
N ARG A 412 -0.90 -14.06 14.70
CA ARG A 412 -0.83 -15.51 14.93
C ARG A 412 -0.81 -16.22 13.59
N GLN A 413 0.05 -17.23 13.47
CA GLN A 413 0.04 -18.13 12.33
C GLN A 413 -1.28 -18.91 12.30
N GLU A 414 -1.93 -19.00 11.14
CA GLU A 414 -3.11 -19.85 10.96
C GLU A 414 -2.66 -21.31 10.94
N GLU A 415 -3.40 -22.19 11.60
CA GLU A 415 -3.21 -23.63 11.43
C GLU A 415 -3.60 -24.01 10.00
N GLU A 416 -2.79 -24.84 9.33
CA GLU A 416 -3.17 -25.40 8.04
C GLU A 416 -4.47 -26.17 8.21
N THR A 417 -5.59 -25.56 7.84
CA THR A 417 -6.84 -26.29 7.68
C THR A 417 -6.65 -27.22 6.49
N GLU A 418 -6.53 -28.53 6.73
CA GLU A 418 -6.64 -29.53 5.66
C GLU A 418 -7.92 -29.21 4.88
N VAL A 419 -7.75 -28.66 3.67
CA VAL A 419 -8.85 -28.51 2.74
C VAL A 419 -9.21 -29.94 2.33
N ASN A 420 -10.22 -30.50 2.95
CA ASN A 420 -10.82 -31.74 2.51
C ASN A 420 -11.22 -31.56 1.04
N SER A 421 -10.51 -32.26 0.18
CA SER A 421 -10.62 -32.38 -1.27
C SER A 421 -12.04 -32.83 -1.73
#